data_66074c1740e33ef2dcb07e4e42819812
#
_entry.id   66074c1740e33ef2dcb07e4e42819812
#
_cell.length_a   1.000
_cell.length_b   1.000
_cell.length_c   1.000
_cell.angle_alpha   90.00
_cell.angle_beta   90.00
_cell.angle_gamma   90.00
#
_symmetry.space_group_name_H-M   'P 1'
#
loop_
_entity.id
_entity.type
_entity.pdbx_description
1 polymer ?
#
loop_
_entity_poly.entity_id
_entity_poly.type
_entity_poly.pdbx_seq_one_letter_code
_entity_poly.pdbx_strand_id
1 'polypeptide(L)'
;MSYCALCGAISWAVYLVADYFGASGVWSTFYATLAVDLFSHISARTLKTPVIIFLITGLLPLVPGISIYKSVYFVMYGEGDAGETLLGAILCVGAIALAIFLMDTLLDMDKRLRAYIKQKRTHKT
;
A
#
# COMPACT_ATOMS: atom_id res chain seq x y z
N MET A 1 7.63 -18.13 1.62
CA MET A 1 6.53 -18.27 0.64
C MET A 1 5.15 -18.00 1.26
N SER A 2 4.78 -18.64 2.35
CA SER A 2 3.46 -18.44 3.00
C SER A 2 3.19 -16.99 3.47
N TYR A 3 4.19 -16.27 3.91
CA TYR A 3 4.06 -14.88 4.34
C TYR A 3 3.72 -13.92 3.19
N CYS A 4 4.26 -14.15 2.00
CA CYS A 4 3.91 -13.36 0.82
C CYS A 4 2.45 -13.57 0.41
N ALA A 5 1.99 -14.81 0.46
CA ALA A 5 0.59 -15.14 0.20
C ALA A 5 -0.36 -14.49 1.23
N LEU A 6 0.05 -14.47 2.50
CA LEU A 6 -0.68 -13.76 3.56
C LEU A 6 -0.73 -12.26 3.32
N CYS A 7 0.36 -11.63 2.90
CA CYS A 7 0.37 -10.22 2.53
C CYS A 7 -0.67 -9.90 1.44
N GLY A 8 -0.70 -10.69 0.38
CA GLY A 8 -1.67 -10.52 -0.70
C GLY A 8 -3.12 -10.73 -0.24
N ALA A 9 -3.35 -11.75 0.59
CA ALA A 9 -4.66 -12.05 1.14
C ALA A 9 -5.17 -10.94 2.07
N ILE A 10 -4.32 -10.42 2.94
CA ILE A 10 -4.64 -9.30 3.84
C ILE A 10 -4.95 -8.04 3.04
N SER A 11 -4.14 -7.75 2.03
CA SER A 11 -4.35 -6.62 1.11
C SER A 11 -5.75 -6.65 0.51
N TRP A 12 -6.11 -7.79 -0.06
CA TRP A 12 -7.41 -7.96 -0.69
C TRP A 12 -8.57 -7.92 0.30
N ALA A 13 -8.40 -8.55 1.46
CA ALA A 13 -9.40 -8.53 2.52
C ALA A 13 -9.67 -7.10 3.04
N VAL A 14 -8.62 -6.32 3.29
CA VAL A 14 -8.76 -4.92 3.74
C VAL A 14 -9.42 -4.07 2.66
N TYR A 15 -9.07 -4.28 1.40
CA TYR A 15 -9.71 -3.59 0.28
C TYR A 15 -11.22 -3.86 0.24
N LEU A 16 -11.62 -5.13 0.33
CA LEU A 16 -13.04 -5.52 0.34
C LEU A 16 -13.80 -4.94 1.54
N VAL A 17 -13.18 -4.97 2.71
CA VAL A 17 -13.79 -4.40 3.92
C VAL A 17 -13.98 -2.89 3.78
N ALA A 18 -12.98 -2.18 3.28
CA ALA A 18 -13.07 -0.74 3.07
C ALA A 18 -14.12 -0.39 2.02
N ASP A 19 -14.22 -1.17 0.96
CA ASP A 19 -15.24 -1.02 -0.09
C ASP A 19 -16.65 -1.27 0.46
N TYR A 20 -16.80 -2.28 1.33
CA TYR A 20 -18.06 -2.59 2.01
C TYR A 20 -18.55 -1.44 2.91
N PHE A 21 -17.63 -0.71 3.54
CA PHE A 21 -17.96 0.46 4.35
C PHE A 21 -18.32 1.71 3.53
N GLY A 22 -18.36 1.60 2.20
CA GLY A 22 -18.75 2.69 1.31
C GLY A 22 -17.65 3.70 1.01
N ALA A 23 -16.40 3.34 1.27
CA ALA A 23 -15.28 4.16 0.85
C ALA A 23 -15.17 4.15 -0.68
N SER A 24 -14.84 5.28 -1.29
CA SER A 24 -14.55 5.31 -2.72
C SER A 24 -13.33 4.44 -3.02
N GLY A 25 -13.25 3.89 -4.24
CA GLY A 25 -12.17 2.97 -4.63
C GLY A 25 -10.76 3.49 -4.32
N VAL A 26 -10.56 4.81 -4.42
CA VAL A 26 -9.28 5.46 -4.08
C VAL A 26 -8.98 5.35 -2.59
N TRP A 27 -9.94 5.63 -1.73
CA TRP A 27 -9.79 5.51 -0.28
C TRP A 27 -9.60 4.07 0.19
N SER A 28 -10.34 3.14 -0.41
CA SER A 28 -10.18 1.71 -0.16
C SER A 28 -8.76 1.25 -0.47
N THR A 29 -8.22 1.67 -1.61
CA THR A 29 -6.85 1.39 -2.03
C THR A 29 -5.83 2.00 -1.06
N PHE A 30 -6.06 3.22 -0.60
CA PHE A 30 -5.19 3.88 0.37
C PHE A 30 -5.11 3.11 1.69
N TYR A 31 -6.23 2.75 2.28
CA TYR A 31 -6.27 1.97 3.53
C TYR A 31 -5.67 0.58 3.38
N ALA A 32 -5.96 -0.10 2.27
CA ALA A 32 -5.38 -1.40 1.98
C ALA A 32 -3.86 -1.33 1.86
N THR A 33 -3.33 -0.31 1.20
CA THR A 33 -1.89 -0.10 1.07
C THR A 33 -1.23 0.18 2.41
N LEU A 34 -1.84 1.00 3.26
CA LEU A 34 -1.33 1.23 4.62
C LEU A 34 -1.23 -0.07 5.43
N ALA A 35 -2.25 -0.90 5.36
CA ALA A 35 -2.27 -2.18 6.07
C ALA A 35 -1.19 -3.13 5.55
N VAL A 36 -1.03 -3.23 4.24
CA VAL A 36 0.00 -4.05 3.59
C VAL A 36 1.39 -3.59 3.97
N ASP A 37 1.64 -2.29 3.93
CA ASP A 37 2.95 -1.73 4.25
C ASP A 37 3.32 -1.99 5.71
N LEU A 38 2.40 -1.77 6.62
CA LEU A 38 2.60 -2.09 8.04
C LEU A 38 2.90 -3.58 8.25
N PHE A 39 2.12 -4.47 7.61
CA PHE A 39 2.32 -5.90 7.71
C PHE A 39 3.66 -6.33 7.08
N SER A 40 4.04 -5.73 5.97
CA SER A 40 5.32 -5.97 5.30
C SER A 40 6.51 -5.60 6.20
N HIS A 41 6.44 -4.47 6.88
CA HIS A 41 7.46 -4.06 7.83
C HIS A 41 7.57 -5.00 9.04
N ILE A 42 6.45 -5.44 9.58
CA ILE A 42 6.43 -6.41 10.69
C ILE A 42 7.01 -7.75 10.25
N SER A 43 6.59 -8.25 9.09
CA SER A 43 7.07 -9.52 8.53
C SER A 43 8.56 -9.48 8.19
N ALA A 44 9.03 -8.40 7.62
CA ALA A 44 10.44 -8.21 7.30
C ALA A 44 11.32 -8.19 8.55
N ARG A 45 10.84 -7.57 9.63
CA ARG A 45 11.54 -7.60 10.93
C ARG A 45 11.63 -8.99 11.52
N THR A 46 10.54 -9.75 11.46
CA THR A 46 10.49 -11.12 12.02
C THR A 46 11.36 -12.07 11.22
N LEU A 47 11.39 -11.96 9.90
CA LEU A 47 12.11 -12.86 9.01
C LEU A 47 13.50 -12.36 8.61
N LYS A 48 13.90 -11.14 9.03
CA LYS A 48 15.16 -10.49 8.64
C LYS A 48 15.37 -10.42 7.12
N THR A 49 14.28 -10.18 6.39
CA THR A 49 14.23 -10.11 4.92
C THR A 49 13.95 -8.67 4.48
N PRO A 50 14.36 -8.23 3.26
CA PRO A 50 14.01 -6.92 2.75
C PRO A 50 12.50 -6.69 2.66
N VAL A 51 12.04 -5.53 3.13
CA VAL A 51 10.61 -5.15 3.13
C VAL A 51 10.01 -5.15 1.73
N ILE A 52 10.82 -4.78 0.73
CA ILE A 52 10.39 -4.64 -0.68
C ILE A 52 9.74 -5.92 -1.21
N ILE A 53 10.25 -7.09 -0.84
CA ILE A 53 9.71 -8.38 -1.31
C ILE A 53 8.25 -8.55 -0.89
N PHE A 54 7.95 -8.29 0.37
CA PHE A 54 6.59 -8.38 0.91
C PHE A 54 5.69 -7.27 0.37
N LEU A 55 6.23 -6.06 0.24
CA LEU A 55 5.52 -4.90 -0.25
C LEU A 55 5.05 -5.10 -1.69
N ILE A 56 5.94 -5.51 -2.59
CA ILE A 56 5.60 -5.75 -3.99
C ILE A 56 4.52 -6.83 -4.11
N THR A 57 4.68 -7.93 -3.40
CA THR A 57 3.71 -9.03 -3.42
C THR A 57 2.35 -8.61 -2.88
N GLY A 58 2.34 -7.81 -1.82
CA GLY A 58 1.11 -7.31 -1.21
C GLY A 58 0.42 -6.22 -2.04
N LEU A 59 1.17 -5.44 -2.82
CA LEU A 59 0.61 -4.41 -3.68
C LEU A 59 0.08 -4.94 -5.01
N LEU A 60 0.53 -6.11 -5.43
CA LEU A 60 0.16 -6.68 -6.72
C LEU A 60 -1.37 -6.73 -6.96
N PRO A 61 -2.19 -7.16 -5.98
CA PRO A 61 -3.65 -7.14 -6.15
C PRO A 61 -4.25 -5.74 -6.21
N LEU A 62 -3.56 -4.72 -5.67
CA LEU A 62 -4.04 -3.34 -5.60
C LEU A 62 -3.73 -2.52 -6.85
N VAL A 63 -2.83 -3.00 -7.70
CA VAL A 63 -2.45 -2.29 -8.92
C VAL A 63 -3.67 -2.19 -9.86
N PRO A 64 -4.07 -0.97 -10.28
CA PRO A 64 -5.27 -0.76 -11.09
C PRO A 64 -5.03 -1.13 -12.56
N GLY A 65 -4.50 -2.33 -12.81
CA GLY A 65 -4.18 -2.82 -14.16
C GLY A 65 -5.40 -2.90 -15.07
N ILE A 66 -6.54 -3.35 -14.52
CA ILE A 66 -7.81 -3.43 -15.25
C ILE A 66 -8.31 -2.05 -15.66
N SER A 67 -8.18 -1.07 -14.78
CA SER A 67 -8.60 0.31 -15.06
C SER A 67 -7.74 0.95 -16.15
N ILE A 68 -6.43 0.71 -16.12
CA ILE A 68 -5.51 1.17 -17.17
C ILE A 68 -5.85 0.50 -18.51
N TYR A 69 -6.06 -0.81 -18.50
CA TYR A 69 -6.46 -1.54 -19.69
C TYR A 69 -7.78 -1.03 -20.29
N LYS A 70 -8.80 -0.83 -19.46
CA LYS A 70 -10.09 -0.27 -19.88
C LYS A 70 -9.94 1.13 -20.47
N SER A 71 -9.10 1.97 -19.88
CA SER A 71 -8.85 3.32 -20.38
C SER A 71 -8.28 3.28 -21.80
N VAL A 72 -7.30 2.43 -22.03
CA VAL A 72 -6.70 2.25 -23.38
C VAL A 72 -7.73 1.70 -24.36
N TYR A 73 -8.54 0.72 -23.93
CA TYR A 73 -9.59 0.16 -24.74
C TYR A 73 -10.61 1.22 -25.18
N PHE A 74 -11.08 2.05 -24.26
CA PHE A 74 -12.02 3.13 -24.55
C PHE A 74 -11.46 4.19 -25.49
N VAL A 75 -10.15 4.50 -25.37
CA VAL A 75 -9.48 5.41 -26.31
C VAL A 75 -9.46 4.82 -27.72
N MET A 76 -9.20 3.52 -27.85
CA MET A 76 -9.10 2.87 -29.17
C MET A 76 -10.45 2.69 -29.86
N TYR A 77 -11.50 2.39 -29.13
CA TYR A 77 -12.81 2.06 -29.68
C TYR A 77 -13.82 3.21 -29.57
N GLY A 78 -13.49 4.30 -28.90
CA GLY A 78 -14.35 5.47 -28.77
C GLY A 78 -15.60 5.24 -27.92
N GLU A 79 -15.63 4.18 -27.13
CA GLU A 79 -16.73 3.84 -26.23
C GLU A 79 -16.39 4.21 -24.79
N GLY A 80 -17.28 4.92 -24.11
CA GLY A 80 -17.15 5.24 -22.69
C GLY A 80 -16.27 6.47 -22.40
N ASP A 81 -16.15 6.77 -21.11
CA ASP A 81 -15.36 7.90 -20.61
C ASP A 81 -13.94 7.45 -20.27
N ALA A 82 -13.08 7.39 -21.29
CA ALA A 82 -11.67 7.03 -21.15
C ALA A 82 -10.93 7.96 -20.19
N GLY A 83 -11.27 9.25 -20.21
CA GLY A 83 -10.66 10.26 -19.35
C GLY A 83 -10.95 10.02 -17.87
N GLU A 84 -12.20 9.72 -17.53
CA GLU A 84 -12.63 9.45 -16.16
C GLU A 84 -12.00 8.17 -15.61
N THR A 85 -11.95 7.12 -16.42
CA THR A 85 -11.32 5.85 -16.04
C THR A 85 -9.81 6.00 -15.84
N LEU A 86 -9.15 6.75 -16.72
CA LEU A 86 -7.72 7.03 -16.60
C LEU A 86 -7.41 7.88 -15.36
N LEU A 87 -8.23 8.89 -15.10
CA LEU A 87 -8.09 9.72 -13.91
C LEU A 87 -8.23 8.90 -12.63
N GLY A 88 -9.21 8.01 -12.57
CA GLY A 88 -9.39 7.09 -11.47
C GLY A 88 -8.18 6.18 -11.24
N ALA A 89 -7.59 5.65 -12.31
CA ALA A 89 -6.38 4.84 -12.23
C ALA A 89 -5.18 5.64 -11.70
N ILE A 90 -4.99 6.86 -12.18
CA ILE A 90 -3.91 7.76 -11.72
C ILE A 90 -4.10 8.11 -10.24
N LEU A 91 -5.32 8.38 -9.80
CA LEU A 91 -5.63 8.67 -8.39
C LEU A 91 -5.34 7.45 -7.50
N CYS A 92 -5.65 6.24 -7.95
CA CYS A 92 -5.31 5.01 -7.20
C CYS A 92 -3.80 4.82 -7.05
N VAL A 93 -3.03 5.02 -8.13
CA VAL A 93 -1.56 4.94 -8.09
C VAL A 93 -0.99 6.02 -7.17
N GLY A 94 -1.52 7.24 -7.23
CA GLY A 94 -1.13 8.33 -6.33
C GLY A 94 -1.43 8.00 -4.86
N ALA A 95 -2.59 7.40 -4.58
CA ALA A 95 -2.97 6.98 -3.24
C ALA A 95 -2.02 5.90 -2.69
N ILE A 96 -1.64 4.92 -3.51
CA ILE A 96 -0.66 3.88 -3.14
C ILE A 96 0.69 4.52 -2.80
N ALA A 97 1.17 5.41 -3.66
CA ALA A 97 2.45 6.09 -3.46
C ALA A 97 2.46 6.92 -2.18
N LEU A 98 1.40 7.69 -1.93
CA LEU A 98 1.25 8.47 -0.70
C LEU A 98 1.19 7.60 0.55
N ALA A 99 0.46 6.49 0.50
CA ALA A 99 0.34 5.58 1.62
C ALA A 99 1.70 4.98 2.01
N ILE A 100 2.47 4.53 1.03
CA ILE A 100 3.83 3.99 1.24
C ILE A 100 4.74 5.07 1.83
N PHE A 101 4.72 6.27 1.26
CA PHE A 101 5.55 7.38 1.74
C PHE A 101 5.21 7.77 3.18
N LEU A 102 3.94 7.88 3.51
CA LEU A 102 3.50 8.20 4.87
C LEU A 102 3.92 7.13 5.88
N MET A 103 3.72 5.87 5.53
CA MET A 103 4.08 4.76 6.42
C MET A 103 5.59 4.68 6.64
N ASP A 104 6.39 4.80 5.58
CA ASP A 104 7.86 4.83 5.67
C ASP A 104 8.35 5.98 6.55
N THR A 105 7.76 7.16 6.38
CA THR A 105 8.10 8.34 7.20
C THR A 105 7.75 8.11 8.66
N LEU A 106 6.57 7.58 8.96
CA LEU A 106 6.13 7.30 10.33
C LEU A 106 7.02 6.26 11.01
N LEU A 107 7.39 5.21 10.30
CA LEU A 107 8.26 4.15 10.83
C LEU A 107 9.70 4.64 11.04
N ASP A 108 10.20 5.51 10.15
CA ASP A 108 11.51 6.15 10.31
C ASP A 108 11.54 7.08 11.51
N MET A 109 10.50 7.85 11.73
CA MET A 109 10.34 8.69 12.92
C MET A 109 10.33 7.84 14.20
N ASP A 110 9.61 6.73 14.21
CA ASP A 110 9.57 5.81 15.36
C ASP A 110 10.95 5.21 15.67
N LYS A 111 11.69 4.80 14.64
CA LYS A 111 13.07 4.31 14.79
C LYS A 111 14.00 5.37 15.37
N ARG A 112 13.91 6.60 14.88
CA ARG A 112 14.71 7.73 15.37
C ARG A 112 14.37 8.05 16.81
N LEU A 113 13.09 8.07 17.15
CA LEU A 113 12.63 8.33 18.51
C LEU A 113 13.13 7.27 19.49
N ARG A 114 13.04 5.99 19.12
CA ARG A 114 13.57 4.87 19.93
C ARG A 114 15.09 4.96 20.11
N ALA A 115 15.81 5.29 19.05
CA ALA A 115 17.26 5.50 19.12
C ALA A 115 17.62 6.65 20.06
N TYR A 116 16.89 7.77 19.99
CA TYR A 116 17.06 8.92 20.87
C TYR A 116 16.79 8.58 22.34
N ILE A 117 15.71 7.87 22.61
CA ILE A 117 15.36 7.43 23.98
C ILE A 117 16.42 6.46 24.51
N LYS A 118 16.92 5.55 23.70
CA LYS A 118 17.97 4.60 24.06
C LYS A 118 19.28 5.33 24.39
N GLN A 119 19.65 6.32 23.60
CA GLN A 119 20.85 7.15 23.84
C GLN A 119 20.73 7.94 25.14
N LYS A 120 19.58 8.54 25.41
CA LYS A 120 19.32 9.28 26.64
C LYS A 120 19.36 8.37 27.88
N ARG A 121 18.93 7.11 27.72
CA ARG A 121 18.98 6.11 28.79
C ARG A 121 20.42 5.69 29.13
N THR A 122 21.27 5.61 28.11
CA THR A 122 22.70 5.25 28.28
C THR A 122 23.50 6.41 28.93
N HIS A 123 23.13 7.67 28.71
CA HIS A 123 23.73 8.83 29.32
C HIS A 123 23.35 9.03 30.80
N LYS A 124 22.29 8.40 31.31
CA LYS A 124 21.83 8.47 32.70
C LYS A 124 22.48 7.44 33.64
N THR A 125 23.17 6.49 33.08
CA THR A 125 24.00 5.52 33.82
C THR A 125 25.48 5.82 33.67
#